data_89fd9b789dda4a0d52e85a3107868c63
#
_entry.id   89fd9b789dda4a0d52e85a3107868c63
#
_cell.length_a   1.000
_cell.length_b   1.000
_cell.length_c   1.000
_cell.angle_alpha   90.00
_cell.angle_beta   90.00
_cell.angle_gamma   90.00
#
_symmetry.space_group_name_H-M   'P 1'
#
loop_
_entity.id
_entity.type
_entity.pdbx_description
1 polymer ?
#
loop_
_entity_poly.entity_id
_entity_poly.type
_entity_poly.pdbx_seq_one_letter_code
_entity_poly.pdbx_strand_id
1 'polypeptide(L)'
;MDMDGYDVYPISHNGRVYNFITSMDLTFREVRGMIDALVALGAFAAGTGAHEPRDLFTCAAEGFVFEVDVQGFEVIVYRRESAK
;
A
#
# COMPACT_ATOMS: atom_id res chain seq x y z
N MET A 1 -11.52 16.21 -4.31
CA MET A 1 -10.78 16.58 -4.38
C MET A 1 -9.71 16.09 -4.07
N ASP A 2 -8.98 16.07 -4.27
CA ASP A 2 -7.92 15.44 -4.06
C ASP A 2 -7.04 16.13 -3.30
N MET A 3 -6.24 15.53 -2.65
CA MET A 3 -5.31 16.05 -1.98
C MET A 3 -4.31 16.51 -2.90
N ASP A 4 -3.82 17.63 -2.75
CA ASP A 4 -2.86 18.13 -3.64
C ASP A 4 -1.68 17.27 -3.75
N GLY A 5 -1.32 16.89 -4.90
CA GLY A 5 -0.12 16.14 -5.14
C GLY A 5 -0.22 14.67 -4.82
N TYR A 6 -1.38 14.19 -4.44
CA TYR A 6 -1.54 12.78 -4.13
C TYR A 6 -2.54 12.15 -5.06
N ASP A 7 -2.26 10.91 -5.41
CA ASP A 7 -3.15 10.11 -6.23
C ASP A 7 -3.65 8.94 -5.43
N VAL A 8 -4.81 8.45 -5.74
CA VAL A 8 -5.37 7.30 -5.07
C VAL A 8 -5.57 6.20 -6.09
N TYR A 9 -5.04 5.01 -5.79
CA TYR A 9 -5.14 3.86 -6.67
C TYR A 9 -5.97 2.80 -5.95
N PRO A 10 -7.22 2.63 -6.32
CA PRO A 10 -8.04 1.61 -5.65
C PRO A 10 -7.78 0.26 -6.27
N ILE A 11 -7.60 -0.73 -5.43
CA ILE A 11 -7.32 -2.07 -5.88
C ILE A 11 -8.26 -3.02 -5.17
N SER A 12 -8.90 -3.88 -5.92
CA SER A 12 -9.81 -4.86 -5.36
C SER A 12 -9.06 -6.15 -5.09
N HIS A 13 -9.24 -6.70 -3.92
CA HIS A 13 -8.59 -7.95 -3.56
C HIS A 13 -9.49 -8.68 -2.56
N ASN A 14 -9.90 -9.88 -2.92
CA ASN A 14 -10.76 -10.69 -2.06
C ASN A 14 -12.01 -9.96 -1.62
N GLY A 15 -12.64 -9.30 -2.54
CA GLY A 15 -13.90 -8.64 -2.26
C GLY A 15 -13.77 -7.34 -1.51
N ARG A 16 -12.58 -6.86 -1.30
CA ARG A 16 -12.39 -5.60 -0.61
C ARG A 16 -11.59 -4.67 -1.48
N VAL A 17 -11.76 -3.39 -1.26
CA VAL A 17 -11.03 -2.39 -2.02
C VAL A 17 -10.03 -1.73 -1.09
N TYR A 18 -8.78 -1.78 -1.48
CA TYR A 18 -7.72 -1.13 -0.73
C TYR A 18 -7.29 0.09 -1.52
N ASN A 19 -7.14 1.21 -0.85
CA ASN A 19 -6.76 2.44 -1.52
C ASN A 19 -5.30 2.73 -1.26
N PHE A 20 -4.52 2.76 -2.33
CA PHE A 20 -3.10 3.11 -2.22
C PHE A 20 -2.99 4.59 -2.52
N ILE A 21 -2.43 5.33 -1.60
CA ILE A 21 -2.37 6.78 -1.66
C ILE A 21 -0.91 7.19 -1.71
N THR A 22 -0.54 7.97 -2.70
CA THR A 22 0.85 8.33 -2.82
C THR A 22 1.00 9.55 -3.72
N SER A 23 2.12 10.25 -3.59
CA SER A 23 2.45 11.31 -4.52
C SER A 23 3.35 10.81 -5.63
N MET A 24 3.69 9.51 -5.65
CA MET A 24 4.52 8.96 -6.68
C MET A 24 3.66 8.34 -7.76
N ASP A 25 4.20 8.25 -8.97
CA ASP A 25 3.50 7.54 -10.01
C ASP A 25 3.75 6.06 -9.84
N LEU A 26 2.72 5.31 -9.69
CA LEU A 26 2.85 3.87 -9.55
C LEU A 26 2.18 3.18 -10.71
N THR A 27 2.78 2.11 -11.18
CA THR A 27 2.15 1.32 -12.23
C THR A 27 1.18 0.35 -11.58
N PHE A 28 0.26 -0.17 -12.38
CA PHE A 28 -0.68 -1.15 -11.90
C PHE A 28 0.06 -2.37 -11.37
N ARG A 29 1.13 -2.78 -12.04
CA ARG A 29 1.88 -3.93 -11.60
C ARG A 29 2.53 -3.69 -10.25
N GLU A 30 3.03 -2.48 -10.03
CA GLU A 30 3.62 -2.16 -8.74
C GLU A 30 2.57 -2.24 -7.64
N VAL A 31 1.41 -1.68 -7.88
CA VAL A 31 0.37 -1.68 -6.86
C VAL A 31 -0.10 -3.10 -6.59
N ARG A 32 -0.26 -3.89 -7.65
CA ARG A 32 -0.69 -5.25 -7.50
C ARG A 32 0.33 -6.07 -6.74
N GLY A 33 1.60 -5.89 -7.05
CA GLY A 33 2.66 -6.60 -6.35
C GLY A 33 2.72 -6.20 -4.89
N MET A 34 2.48 -4.92 -4.60
CA MET A 34 2.49 -4.50 -3.22
C MET A 34 1.35 -5.11 -2.44
N ILE A 35 0.16 -5.23 -3.05
CA ILE A 35 -0.93 -5.79 -2.30
C ILE A 35 -0.66 -7.27 -2.02
N ASP A 36 -0.07 -7.99 -2.98
CA ASP A 36 0.27 -9.38 -2.74
C ASP A 36 1.29 -9.51 -1.62
N ALA A 37 2.28 -8.64 -1.60
CA ALA A 37 3.30 -8.69 -0.57
C ALA A 37 2.70 -8.34 0.80
N LEU A 38 1.84 -7.37 0.85
CA LEU A 38 1.24 -6.96 2.11
C LEU A 38 0.30 -8.02 2.65
N VAL A 39 -0.39 -8.71 1.76
CA VAL A 39 -1.24 -9.81 2.19
C VAL A 39 -0.37 -10.92 2.78
N ALA A 40 0.74 -11.22 2.14
CA ALA A 40 1.64 -12.24 2.65
C ALA A 40 2.24 -11.87 3.99
N LEU A 41 2.39 -10.58 4.26
CA LEU A 41 2.91 -10.13 5.54
C LEU A 41 1.84 -10.03 6.59
N GLY A 42 0.62 -10.29 6.25
CA GLY A 42 -0.47 -10.19 7.20
C GLY A 42 -0.91 -8.77 7.49
N ALA A 43 -0.56 -7.85 6.63
CA ALA A 43 -0.84 -6.45 6.91
C ALA A 43 -2.33 -6.15 6.96
N PHE A 44 -3.13 -6.93 6.28
CA PHE A 44 -4.56 -6.67 6.26
C PHE A 44 -5.34 -7.64 7.10
N ALA A 45 -4.66 -8.26 8.08
CA ALA A 45 -5.32 -9.25 8.78
C ALA A 45 -6.20 -8.67 9.71
N ALA A 46 -6.99 -9.35 10.02
CA ALA A 46 -7.72 -9.06 11.01
C ALA A 46 -8.21 -7.81 11.31
N GLY A 47 -8.69 -7.36 10.77
CA GLY A 47 -9.38 -6.37 11.10
C GLY A 47 -8.93 -5.46 11.96
N THR A 48 -8.06 -5.27 12.06
CA THR A 48 -7.56 -4.54 12.85
C THR A 48 -8.03 -3.34 12.96
N GLY A 49 -8.42 -2.88 12.65
CA GLY A 49 -8.88 -1.82 12.80
C GLY A 49 -8.33 -0.84 13.37
N ALA A 50 -8.13 -0.72 13.76
CA ALA A 50 -7.74 0.05 14.29
C ALA A 50 -7.17 1.15 14.52
N HIS A 51 -7.09 1.70 15.03
CA HIS A 51 -6.62 2.81 15.30
C HIS A 51 -5.39 2.68 15.88
N GLU A 52 -4.94 1.94 15.98
CA GLU A 52 -3.84 1.79 16.49
C GLU A 52 -2.84 2.36 15.87
N PRO A 53 -1.80 2.43 16.16
CA PRO A 53 -0.80 3.11 15.59
C PRO A 53 -0.68 2.64 14.26
N ARG A 54 -0.39 3.39 13.36
CA ARG A 54 -0.24 2.94 12.09
C ARG A 54 0.78 1.91 12.00
N ASP A 55 0.65 0.96 11.19
CA ASP A 55 1.62 -0.08 11.01
C ASP A 55 2.46 0.24 9.82
N LEU A 56 3.74 0.25 10.00
CA LEU A 56 4.67 0.52 8.92
C LEU A 56 5.20 -0.79 8.39
N PHE A 57 5.22 -0.92 7.08
CA PHE A 57 5.70 -2.12 6.44
C PHE A 57 6.67 -1.78 5.34
N THR A 58 7.54 -2.72 5.05
CA THR A 58 8.41 -2.63 3.89
C THR A 58 8.05 -3.79 2.98
N CYS A 59 7.73 -3.52 1.75
CA CYS A 59 7.38 -4.59 0.84
C CYS A 59 8.10 -4.41 -0.49
N ALA A 60 8.29 -5.50 -1.19
CA ALA A 60 9.02 -5.49 -2.44
C ALA A 60 8.10 -5.82 -3.59
N ALA A 61 8.22 -5.12 -4.68
CA ALA A 61 7.43 -5.38 -5.88
C ALA A 61 8.13 -4.80 -7.08
N GLU A 62 8.16 -5.55 -8.15
CA GLU A 62 8.65 -5.09 -9.45
C GLU A 62 10.04 -4.46 -9.39
N GLY A 63 10.90 -5.01 -8.59
CA GLY A 63 12.28 -4.53 -8.54
C GLY A 63 12.50 -3.34 -7.62
N PHE A 64 11.49 -2.99 -6.85
CA PHE A 64 11.64 -1.89 -5.91
C PHE A 64 11.22 -2.32 -4.52
N VAL A 65 11.68 -1.59 -3.55
CA VAL A 65 11.27 -1.78 -2.17
C VAL A 65 10.48 -0.52 -1.79
N PHE A 66 9.32 -0.74 -1.23
CA PHE A 66 8.43 0.35 -0.87
C PHE A 66 8.23 0.38 0.63
N GLU A 67 8.16 1.59 1.18
CA GLU A 67 7.79 1.76 2.57
C GLU A 67 6.39 2.32 2.62
N VAL A 68 5.54 1.68 3.36
CA VAL A 68 4.14 2.02 3.38
C VAL A 68 3.63 2.07 4.80
N ASP A 69 2.55 2.80 4.97
CA ASP A 69 1.89 2.94 6.25
C ASP A 69 0.48 2.40 6.02
N VAL A 70 0.09 1.38 6.72
CA VAL A 70 -1.19 0.72 6.49
C VAL A 70 -2.15 1.08 7.61
N GLN A 71 -3.31 1.59 7.25
CA GLN A 71 -4.34 1.86 8.22
C GLN A 71 -5.64 1.33 7.66
N GLY A 72 -6.10 0.23 8.16
CA GLY A 72 -7.33 -0.37 7.66
C GLY A 72 -7.19 -0.72 6.21
N PHE A 73 -7.99 -0.13 5.36
CA PHE A 73 -7.90 -0.41 3.94
C PHE A 73 -7.18 0.66 3.17
N GLU A 74 -6.44 1.51 3.87
CA GLU A 74 -5.68 2.55 3.20
C GLU A 74 -4.20 2.26 3.34
N VAL A 75 -3.49 2.40 2.26
CA VAL A 75 -2.05 2.15 2.25
C VAL A 75 -1.39 3.40 1.71
N ILE A 76 -0.64 4.07 2.55
CA ILE A 76 0.04 5.28 2.13
C ILE A 76 1.46 4.91 1.78
N VAL A 77 1.83 5.07 0.50
CA VAL A 77 3.13 4.68 0.01
C VAL A 77 3.98 5.94 -0.01
N TYR A 78 4.98 6.00 0.82
CA TYR A 78 5.72 7.23 0.92
C TYR A 78 7.19 7.10 0.55
N ARG A 79 7.65 5.93 0.19
CA ARG A 79 9.02 5.81 -0.24
C ARG A 79 9.20 4.62 -1.17
N ARG A 80 10.00 4.81 -2.20
CA ARG A 80 10.30 3.74 -3.13
C ARG A 80 11.79 3.79 -3.41
N GLU A 81 12.46 2.65 -3.31
CA GLU A 81 13.87 2.58 -3.58
C GLU A 81 14.14 1.38 -4.44
N SER A 82 15.18 1.46 -5.25
CA SER A 82 15.57 0.34 -6.05
C SER A 82 15.99 -0.80 -5.16
N ALA A 83 15.61 -2.00 -5.51
CA ALA A 83 15.93 -3.13 -4.68
C ALA A 83 17.37 -3.58 -4.84
N LYS A 84 18.12 -3.03 -5.76
CA LYS A 84 19.43 -3.47 -5.94
C LYS A 84 20.34 -2.73 -5.29
#